data_8baeabf856b0909f87ee25193dd0552a
#
_entry.id   8baeabf856b0909f87ee25193dd0552a
#
_cell.length_a   1.000
_cell.length_b   1.000
_cell.length_c   1.000
_cell.angle_alpha   90.00
_cell.angle_beta   90.00
_cell.angle_gamma   90.00
#
_symmetry.space_group_name_H-M   'P 1'
#
loop_
_entity.id
_entity.type
_entity.pdbx_description
1 polymer ?
#
loop_
_entity_poly.entity_id
_entity_poly.type
_entity_poly.pdbx_seq_one_letter_code
_entity_poly.pdbx_strand_id
1 'polypeptide(L)'
;MAEILSEVEGLAATGYSEITLLGQNVNSYGLEKAGIGYRKLLMSREGFSLKDIPSNQSQYFPPDGVPPFVTLLRQISQIAGIEKINFMTSNPWDFADVLIAEIAANGKISRFVHLPVQSGSDRILSLMNRGYTRADFLTLINKIKKAIPDVTFGTDIIV
;
A
#
# COMPACT_ATOMS: atom_id res chain seq x y z
N MET A 1 -11.30 -1.01 10.56
CA MET A 1 -10.44 0.14 10.94
C MET A 1 -10.53 0.41 12.43
N ALA A 2 -11.70 0.62 13.01
CA ALA A 2 -11.83 0.92 14.45
C ALA A 2 -11.15 -0.13 15.36
N GLU A 3 -11.32 -1.42 15.09
CA GLU A 3 -10.69 -2.50 15.86
C GLU A 3 -9.16 -2.42 15.82
N ILE A 4 -8.56 -2.17 14.65
CA ILE A 4 -7.10 -2.03 14.51
C ILE A 4 -6.60 -0.83 15.30
N LEU A 5 -7.29 0.30 15.23
CA LEU A 5 -6.90 1.50 15.99
C LEU A 5 -7.00 1.26 17.49
N SER A 6 -8.07 0.62 17.96
CA SER A 6 -8.23 0.27 19.37
C SER A 6 -7.15 -0.68 19.88
N GLU A 7 -6.74 -1.66 19.04
CA GLU A 7 -5.63 -2.56 19.35
C GLU A 7 -4.31 -1.79 19.47
N VAL A 8 -4.01 -0.90 18.51
CA VAL A 8 -2.79 -0.08 18.53
C VAL A 8 -2.78 0.87 19.73
N GLU A 9 -3.91 1.49 20.07
CA GLU A 9 -4.03 2.33 21.28
C GLU A 9 -3.76 1.52 22.56
N GLY A 10 -4.30 0.29 22.64
CA GLY A 10 -4.03 -0.62 23.75
C GLY A 10 -2.54 -0.99 23.86
N LEU A 11 -1.88 -1.28 22.73
CA LEU A 11 -0.44 -1.57 22.70
C LEU A 11 0.38 -0.34 23.12
N ALA A 12 0.06 0.84 22.61
CA ALA A 12 0.72 2.08 22.98
C ALA A 12 0.59 2.38 24.49
N ALA A 13 -0.59 2.15 25.07
CA ALA A 13 -0.83 2.31 26.50
C ALA A 13 0.00 1.35 27.37
N THR A 14 0.43 0.20 26.82
CA THR A 14 1.33 -0.75 27.49
C THR A 14 2.82 -0.51 27.21
N GLY A 15 3.15 0.57 26.47
CA GLY A 15 4.53 1.01 26.23
C GLY A 15 5.16 0.53 24.92
N TYR A 16 4.41 -0.11 24.04
CA TYR A 16 4.92 -0.41 22.69
C TYR A 16 4.92 0.85 21.82
N SER A 17 6.09 1.22 21.27
CA SER A 17 6.26 2.38 20.41
C SER A 17 6.44 2.02 18.93
N GLU A 18 6.72 0.76 18.63
CA GLU A 18 6.88 0.25 17.26
C GLU A 18 5.88 -0.86 17.00
N ILE A 19 5.18 -0.76 15.87
CA ILE A 19 4.20 -1.76 15.43
C ILE A 19 4.49 -2.23 14.01
N THR A 20 4.03 -3.44 13.68
CA THR A 20 4.08 -3.98 12.32
C THR A 20 2.69 -4.42 11.88
N LEU A 21 2.18 -3.82 10.81
CA LEU A 21 0.93 -4.22 10.18
C LEU A 21 1.19 -5.42 9.27
N LEU A 22 0.43 -6.50 9.47
CA LEU A 22 0.56 -7.75 8.73
C LEU A 22 -0.72 -8.06 7.96
N GLY A 23 -0.55 -8.59 6.76
CA GLY A 23 -1.63 -9.05 5.90
C GLY A 23 -1.08 -9.69 4.63
N GLN A 24 -1.90 -10.42 3.86
CA GLN A 24 -1.45 -11.02 2.59
C GLN A 24 -1.08 -9.97 1.55
N ASN A 25 -1.84 -8.89 1.47
CA ASN A 25 -1.60 -7.71 0.65
C ASN A 25 -1.98 -6.50 1.50
N VAL A 26 -1.12 -6.12 2.42
CA VAL A 26 -1.45 -5.13 3.46
C VAL A 26 -1.87 -3.77 2.88
N ASN A 27 -1.25 -3.36 1.78
CA ASN A 27 -1.57 -2.10 1.10
C ASN A 27 -2.90 -2.14 0.32
N SER A 28 -3.51 -3.34 0.19
CA SER A 28 -4.86 -3.51 -0.36
C SER A 28 -5.96 -3.46 0.71
N TYR A 29 -5.61 -3.17 1.97
CA TYR A 29 -6.57 -3.08 3.07
C TYR A 29 -7.74 -2.16 2.74
N GLY A 30 -8.96 -2.68 2.94
CA GLY A 30 -10.19 -1.96 2.65
C GLY A 30 -10.59 -1.91 1.17
N LEU A 31 -9.80 -2.53 0.29
CA LEU A 31 -10.05 -2.62 -1.15
C LEU A 31 -10.62 -3.97 -1.59
N GLU A 32 -10.90 -4.88 -0.67
CA GLU A 32 -11.32 -6.26 -0.96
C GLU A 32 -12.64 -6.29 -1.76
N LYS A 33 -13.50 -5.32 -1.53
CA LYS A 33 -14.79 -5.17 -2.21
C LYS A 33 -14.73 -4.26 -3.44
N ALA A 34 -13.63 -3.52 -3.60
CA ALA A 34 -13.41 -2.69 -4.77
C ALA A 34 -12.92 -3.58 -5.92
N GLY A 35 -13.71 -3.74 -6.95
CA GLY A 35 -13.42 -4.60 -8.10
C GLY A 35 -12.14 -4.19 -8.84
N ILE A 36 -11.71 -5.03 -9.81
CA ILE A 36 -10.51 -4.85 -10.67
C ILE A 36 -10.45 -3.45 -11.32
N GLY A 37 -11.60 -2.82 -11.56
CA GLY A 37 -11.65 -1.44 -12.08
C GLY A 37 -10.94 -0.42 -11.21
N TYR A 38 -11.06 -0.51 -9.89
CA TYR A 38 -10.36 0.38 -8.96
C TYR A 38 -8.85 0.21 -9.02
N ARG A 39 -8.38 -1.03 -9.04
CA ARG A 39 -6.96 -1.34 -9.12
C ARG A 39 -6.33 -0.76 -10.39
N LYS A 40 -6.99 -0.93 -11.54
CA LYS A 40 -6.57 -0.31 -12.81
C LYS A 40 -6.53 1.22 -12.71
N LEU A 41 -7.43 1.79 -11.97
CA LEU A 41 -7.62 3.22 -11.79
C LEU A 41 -6.53 3.86 -10.94
N LEU A 42 -6.15 3.22 -9.82
CA LEU A 42 -5.01 3.66 -8.99
C LEU A 42 -3.68 3.59 -9.77
N MET A 43 -3.61 2.71 -10.78
CA MET A 43 -2.43 2.51 -11.63
C MET A 43 -2.46 3.34 -12.90
N SER A 44 -3.61 3.95 -13.28
CA SER A 44 -3.67 4.82 -14.46
C SER A 44 -2.89 6.11 -14.21
N ARG A 45 -1.91 6.38 -15.09
CA ARG A 45 -0.99 7.52 -15.00
C ARG A 45 -1.63 8.87 -15.36
N GLU A 46 -2.88 8.87 -15.81
CA GLU A 46 -3.61 10.07 -16.22
C GLU A 46 -4.74 10.32 -15.24
N GLY A 47 -4.78 11.53 -14.74
CA GLY A 47 -5.64 12.05 -13.68
C GLY A 47 -7.02 11.40 -13.60
N PHE A 48 -7.18 10.54 -12.60
CA PHE A 48 -8.42 9.87 -12.31
C PHE A 48 -9.46 10.83 -11.78
N SER A 49 -10.68 10.70 -12.27
CA SER A 49 -11.87 11.35 -11.72
C SER A 49 -12.79 10.30 -11.07
N LEU A 50 -13.28 10.60 -9.87
CA LEU A 50 -14.32 9.79 -9.22
C LEU A 50 -15.57 9.59 -10.11
N LYS A 51 -15.74 10.44 -11.14
CA LYS A 51 -16.83 10.34 -12.14
C LYS A 51 -16.70 9.13 -13.07
N ASP A 52 -15.48 8.57 -13.18
CA ASP A 52 -15.19 7.43 -14.06
C ASP A 52 -15.48 6.08 -13.37
N ILE A 53 -15.90 6.10 -12.10
CA ILE A 53 -16.27 4.92 -11.34
C ILE A 53 -17.72 4.53 -11.70
N PRO A 54 -17.96 3.26 -12.09
CA PRO A 54 -19.32 2.76 -12.23
C PRO A 54 -20.14 2.98 -10.94
N SER A 55 -21.35 3.48 -11.07
CA SER A 55 -22.21 3.85 -9.93
C SER A 55 -22.45 2.71 -8.92
N ASN A 56 -22.42 1.45 -9.39
CA ASN A 56 -22.52 0.26 -8.54
C ASN A 56 -21.24 -0.06 -7.76
N GLN A 57 -20.14 0.61 -8.04
CA GLN A 57 -18.85 0.44 -7.35
C GLN A 57 -18.46 1.66 -6.52
N SER A 58 -19.10 2.82 -6.75
CA SER A 58 -18.78 4.08 -6.06
C SER A 58 -18.88 3.98 -4.52
N GLN A 59 -19.75 3.11 -4.01
CA GLN A 59 -19.91 2.85 -2.57
C GLN A 59 -18.69 2.23 -1.88
N TYR A 60 -17.76 1.65 -2.66
CA TYR A 60 -16.52 1.03 -2.14
C TYR A 60 -15.32 1.97 -2.18
N PHE A 61 -15.52 3.19 -2.63
CA PHE A 61 -14.47 4.19 -2.73
C PHE A 61 -14.59 5.22 -1.62
N PRO A 62 -13.49 5.57 -0.97
CA PRO A 62 -13.48 6.72 -0.11
C PRO A 62 -13.85 7.97 -0.93
N PRO A 63 -14.70 8.86 -0.39
CA PRO A 63 -15.14 10.06 -1.09
C PRO A 63 -13.99 10.99 -1.51
N ASP A 64 -12.86 10.92 -0.78
CA ASP A 64 -11.64 11.69 -1.01
C ASP A 64 -10.64 11.00 -1.96
N GLY A 65 -10.97 9.79 -2.46
CA GLY A 65 -10.07 9.01 -3.32
C GLY A 65 -8.83 8.45 -2.63
N VAL A 66 -8.70 8.59 -1.30
CA VAL A 66 -7.54 8.10 -0.55
C VAL A 66 -7.74 6.62 -0.19
N PRO A 67 -6.79 5.72 -0.53
CA PRO A 67 -6.89 4.32 -0.14
C PRO A 67 -7.05 4.15 1.37
N PRO A 68 -7.93 3.24 1.84
CA PRO A 68 -8.15 3.02 3.28
C PRO A 68 -6.89 2.69 4.06
N PHE A 69 -5.91 2.04 3.43
CA PHE A 69 -4.61 1.77 4.05
C PHE A 69 -3.85 3.06 4.37
N VAL A 70 -3.85 4.04 3.47
CA VAL A 70 -3.23 5.35 3.73
C VAL A 70 -3.92 6.08 4.87
N THR A 71 -5.25 6.04 4.89
CA THR A 71 -6.04 6.61 6.00
C THR A 71 -5.69 5.93 7.34
N LEU A 72 -5.55 4.59 7.33
CA LEU A 72 -5.14 3.83 8.51
C LEU A 72 -3.76 4.26 9.00
N LEU A 73 -2.76 4.36 8.12
CA LEU A 73 -1.41 4.80 8.46
C LEU A 73 -1.41 6.20 9.10
N ARG A 74 -2.19 7.13 8.53
CA ARG A 74 -2.35 8.48 9.08
C ARG A 74 -2.93 8.47 10.48
N GLN A 75 -3.99 7.71 10.71
CA GLN A 75 -4.65 7.62 12.01
C GLN A 75 -3.74 6.99 13.06
N ILE A 76 -3.05 5.89 12.73
CA ILE A 76 -2.08 5.26 13.64
C ILE A 76 -0.95 6.23 13.98
N SER A 77 -0.49 7.03 13.04
CA SER A 77 0.57 8.03 13.27
C SER A 77 0.20 9.10 14.29
N GLN A 78 -1.10 9.33 14.53
CA GLN A 78 -1.60 10.29 15.53
C GLN A 78 -1.70 9.68 16.94
N ILE A 79 -1.61 8.36 17.08
CA ILE A 79 -1.69 7.70 18.38
C ILE A 79 -0.45 8.07 19.19
N ALA A 80 -0.68 8.60 20.39
CA ALA A 80 0.38 8.97 21.32
C ALA A 80 1.17 7.71 21.73
N GLY A 81 2.50 7.80 21.76
CA GLY A 81 3.38 6.69 22.11
C GLY A 81 3.82 5.85 20.90
N ILE A 82 3.14 5.90 19.76
CA ILE A 82 3.61 5.22 18.54
C ILE A 82 4.66 6.12 17.85
N GLU A 83 5.86 5.57 17.67
CA GLU A 83 7.00 6.23 17.05
C GLU A 83 7.35 5.62 15.69
N LYS A 84 7.04 4.31 15.48
CA LYS A 84 7.38 3.62 14.24
C LYS A 84 6.29 2.66 13.79
N ILE A 85 5.99 2.73 12.49
CA ILE A 85 4.98 1.90 11.82
C ILE A 85 5.67 1.15 10.69
N ASN A 86 5.70 -0.17 10.81
CA ASN A 86 6.15 -1.07 9.74
C ASN A 86 4.94 -1.73 9.09
N PHE A 87 5.12 -2.18 7.86
CA PHE A 87 4.15 -3.05 7.19
C PHE A 87 4.86 -4.02 6.25
N MET A 88 4.29 -5.20 6.08
CA MET A 88 4.88 -6.28 5.31
C MET A 88 3.92 -6.77 4.22
N THR A 89 4.49 -7.40 3.19
CA THR A 89 3.71 -8.07 2.13
C THR A 89 2.84 -7.11 1.33
N SER A 90 3.49 -6.11 0.71
CA SER A 90 2.82 -5.18 -0.19
C SER A 90 2.62 -5.80 -1.57
N ASN A 91 1.50 -5.50 -2.20
CA ASN A 91 1.24 -5.85 -3.59
C ASN A 91 1.69 -4.70 -4.51
N PRO A 92 2.54 -4.95 -5.52
CA PRO A 92 2.95 -3.93 -6.48
C PRO A 92 1.76 -3.24 -7.17
N TRP A 93 0.70 -3.99 -7.42
CA TRP A 93 -0.50 -3.53 -8.11
C TRP A 93 -1.28 -2.44 -7.35
N ASP A 94 -1.30 -2.49 -6.03
CA ASP A 94 -2.03 -1.55 -5.19
C ASP A 94 -1.09 -0.52 -4.51
N PHE A 95 0.14 -0.34 -5.03
CA PHE A 95 1.11 0.61 -4.49
C PHE A 95 0.90 2.00 -5.11
N ALA A 96 -0.13 2.69 -4.64
CA ALA A 96 -0.58 3.97 -5.19
C ALA A 96 0.38 5.14 -4.90
N ASP A 97 0.32 6.18 -5.74
CA ASP A 97 1.13 7.39 -5.58
C ASP A 97 0.92 8.08 -4.24
N VAL A 98 -0.34 8.10 -3.77
CA VAL A 98 -0.67 8.68 -2.47
C VAL A 98 -0.03 7.90 -1.30
N LEU A 99 0.14 6.58 -1.43
CA LEU A 99 0.88 5.79 -0.45
C LEU A 99 2.38 6.14 -0.48
N ILE A 100 2.97 6.27 -1.67
CA ILE A 100 4.37 6.70 -1.81
C ILE A 100 4.57 8.07 -1.17
N ALA A 101 3.69 9.03 -1.45
CA ALA A 101 3.74 10.36 -0.87
C ALA A 101 3.59 10.34 0.66
N GLU A 102 2.70 9.50 1.19
CA GLU A 102 2.52 9.35 2.63
C GLU A 102 3.78 8.78 3.29
N ILE A 103 4.38 7.72 2.73
CA ILE A 103 5.63 7.16 3.25
C ILE A 103 6.74 8.21 3.21
N ALA A 104 6.82 9.01 2.14
CA ALA A 104 7.84 10.06 2.00
C ALA A 104 7.68 11.16 3.06
N ALA A 105 6.45 11.60 3.34
CA ALA A 105 6.16 12.71 4.22
C ALA A 105 6.10 12.35 5.71
N ASN A 106 5.74 11.11 6.04
CA ASN A 106 5.48 10.67 7.40
C ASN A 106 6.71 9.95 7.98
N GLY A 107 7.45 10.63 8.86
CA GLY A 107 8.68 10.10 9.47
C GLY A 107 8.48 8.88 10.37
N LYS A 108 7.24 8.60 10.83
CA LYS A 108 6.94 7.39 11.62
C LYS A 108 6.80 6.14 10.76
N ILE A 109 6.57 6.28 9.45
CA ILE A 109 6.43 5.13 8.56
C ILE A 109 7.82 4.63 8.14
N SER A 110 8.04 3.34 8.29
CA SER A 110 9.30 2.67 7.93
C SER A 110 9.67 2.91 6.45
N ARG A 111 10.95 3.16 6.20
CA ARG A 111 11.52 3.24 4.84
C ARG A 111 11.85 1.87 4.25
N PHE A 112 11.57 0.79 4.97
CA PHE A 112 11.64 -0.56 4.44
C PHE A 112 10.32 -0.94 3.78
N VAL A 113 10.36 -1.26 2.49
CA VAL A 113 9.20 -1.68 1.70
C VAL A 113 9.39 -3.11 1.24
N HIS A 114 8.58 -4.03 1.78
CA HIS A 114 8.54 -5.41 1.31
C HIS A 114 7.60 -5.51 0.09
N LEU A 115 8.18 -5.73 -1.09
CA LEU A 115 7.48 -5.71 -2.37
C LEU A 115 7.88 -6.93 -3.22
N PRO A 116 7.20 -8.07 -3.05
CA PRO A 116 7.51 -9.30 -3.76
C PRO A 116 7.35 -9.18 -5.28
N VAL A 117 8.44 -9.37 -6.03
CA VAL A 117 8.40 -9.39 -7.51
C VAL A 117 7.91 -10.71 -8.06
N GLN A 118 8.11 -11.79 -7.32
CA GLN A 118 7.79 -13.19 -7.63
C GLN A 118 8.63 -13.78 -8.77
N SER A 119 8.78 -13.11 -9.92
CA SER A 119 9.62 -13.54 -11.03
C SER A 119 10.13 -12.37 -11.86
N GLY A 120 11.31 -12.49 -12.43
CA GLY A 120 11.86 -11.57 -13.42
C GLY A 120 11.38 -11.85 -14.87
N SER A 121 10.56 -12.87 -15.09
CA SER A 121 10.06 -13.28 -16.40
C SER A 121 8.60 -12.89 -16.59
N ASP A 122 8.28 -12.09 -17.61
CA ASP A 122 6.90 -11.70 -17.91
C ASP A 122 6.02 -12.92 -18.25
N ARG A 123 6.59 -13.96 -18.88
CA ARG A 123 5.87 -15.22 -19.12
C ARG A 123 5.45 -15.89 -17.82
N ILE A 124 6.33 -15.95 -16.83
CA ILE A 124 6.02 -16.54 -15.52
C ILE A 124 5.04 -15.67 -14.76
N LEU A 125 5.23 -14.35 -14.74
CA LEU A 125 4.30 -13.41 -14.10
C LEU A 125 2.88 -13.57 -14.68
N SER A 126 2.75 -13.72 -15.99
CA SER A 126 1.47 -13.98 -16.65
C SER A 126 0.85 -15.33 -16.24
N LEU A 127 1.65 -16.41 -16.19
CA LEU A 127 1.19 -17.72 -15.73
C LEU A 127 0.75 -17.72 -14.25
N MET A 128 1.40 -16.88 -13.44
CA MET A 128 1.03 -16.66 -12.03
C MET A 128 -0.16 -15.72 -11.87
N ASN A 129 -0.77 -15.28 -12.97
CA ASN A 129 -1.86 -14.29 -12.99
C ASN A 129 -1.49 -12.97 -12.26
N ARG A 130 -0.23 -12.55 -12.39
CA ARG A 130 0.21 -11.24 -11.90
C ARG A 130 -0.19 -10.17 -12.92
N GLY A 131 -0.84 -9.12 -12.45
CA GLY A 131 -1.35 -8.06 -13.33
C GLY A 131 -0.30 -7.03 -13.75
N TYR A 132 1.00 -7.31 -13.61
CA TYR A 132 2.12 -6.42 -13.95
C TYR A 132 3.20 -7.18 -14.71
N THR A 133 3.99 -6.44 -15.49
CA THR A 133 5.20 -6.91 -16.15
C THR A 133 6.44 -6.57 -15.31
N ARG A 134 7.59 -7.15 -15.68
CA ARG A 134 8.88 -6.73 -15.12
C ARG A 134 9.14 -5.24 -15.32
N ALA A 135 8.76 -4.68 -16.46
CA ALA A 135 8.94 -3.27 -16.77
C ALA A 135 8.08 -2.38 -15.84
N ASP A 136 6.83 -2.78 -15.57
CA ASP A 136 5.93 -2.08 -14.64
C ASP A 136 6.51 -2.09 -13.22
N PHE A 137 7.00 -3.25 -12.76
CA PHE A 137 7.63 -3.39 -11.46
C PHE A 137 8.85 -2.48 -11.31
N LEU A 138 9.76 -2.46 -12.30
CA LEU A 138 10.94 -1.61 -12.27
C LEU A 138 10.57 -0.12 -12.30
N THR A 139 9.52 0.24 -13.04
CA THR A 139 8.99 1.61 -13.06
C THR A 139 8.50 2.03 -11.68
N LEU A 140 7.76 1.15 -10.98
CA LEU A 140 7.30 1.39 -9.62
C LEU A 140 8.48 1.55 -8.65
N ILE A 141 9.47 0.65 -8.69
CA ILE A 141 10.68 0.74 -7.86
C ILE A 141 11.40 2.08 -8.05
N ASN A 142 11.60 2.50 -9.31
CA ASN A 142 12.26 3.78 -9.61
C ASN A 142 11.44 4.97 -9.11
N LYS A 143 10.12 4.91 -9.20
CA LYS A 143 9.23 5.94 -8.67
C LYS A 143 9.33 6.07 -7.16
N ILE A 144 9.32 4.93 -6.44
CA ILE A 144 9.47 4.90 -4.99
C ILE A 144 10.84 5.46 -4.59
N LYS A 145 11.94 5.00 -5.22
CA LYS A 145 13.29 5.50 -4.95
C LYS A 145 13.44 7.00 -5.18
N LYS A 146 12.77 7.53 -6.20
CA LYS A 146 12.80 8.97 -6.48
C LYS A 146 12.10 9.78 -5.39
N ALA A 147 10.99 9.27 -4.87
CA ALA A 147 10.21 9.94 -3.83
C ALA A 147 10.79 9.74 -2.41
N ILE A 148 11.45 8.60 -2.19
CA ILE A 148 11.99 8.18 -0.88
C ILE A 148 13.45 7.75 -1.11
N PRO A 149 14.42 8.68 -1.09
CA PRO A 149 15.82 8.38 -1.44
C PRO A 149 16.50 7.35 -0.54
N ASP A 150 16.08 7.25 0.71
CA ASP A 150 16.60 6.34 1.74
C ASP A 150 15.80 5.02 1.86
N VAL A 151 14.91 4.75 0.88
CA VAL A 151 14.11 3.51 0.88
C VAL A 151 14.98 2.27 0.70
N THR A 152 14.66 1.23 1.46
CA THR A 152 15.19 -0.12 1.29
C THR A 152 14.08 -1.09 0.89
N PHE A 153 14.42 -2.11 0.09
CA PHE A 153 13.44 -3.07 -0.41
C PHE A 153 13.74 -4.49 0.06
N GLY A 154 12.69 -5.20 0.47
CA GLY A 154 12.64 -6.64 0.53
C GLY A 154 11.81 -7.18 -0.63
N THR A 155 12.17 -8.35 -1.17
CA THR A 155 11.43 -9.00 -2.25
C THR A 155 11.51 -10.51 -2.15
N ASP A 156 10.51 -11.20 -2.68
CA ASP A 156 10.50 -12.65 -2.83
C ASP A 156 10.58 -13.01 -4.31
N ILE A 157 11.36 -14.04 -4.61
CA ILE A 157 11.51 -14.62 -5.95
C ILE A 157 11.28 -16.12 -5.82
N ILE A 158 10.38 -16.66 -6.66
CA ILE A 158 10.13 -18.08 -6.76
C ILE A 158 11.08 -18.65 -7.81
N VAL A 159 11.84 -19.66 -7.44
CA VAL A 159 12.81 -20.40 -8.27
C VAL A 159 12.36 -21.83 -8.50
#